data_e7583344deefae4c6978f9cd9e5e0185
#
_entry.id   e7583344deefae4c6978f9cd9e5e0185
#
_cell.length_a   1.000
_cell.length_b   1.000
_cell.length_c   1.000
_cell.angle_alpha   90.00
_cell.angle_beta   90.00
_cell.angle_gamma   90.00
#
_symmetry.space_group_name_H-M   'P 1'
#
loop_
_entity.id
_entity.type
_entity.pdbx_description
1 polymer ?
#
loop_
_entity_poly.entity_id
_entity_poly.type
_entity_poly.pdbx_seq_one_letter_code
_entity_poly.pdbx_strand_id
1 'polypeptide(L)'
;GSDNNLRVFVNNIVTAQPMEGVSVEAYDFQMQLMGSVTSDRDGIAAISCPRKPFLIIARKDNNRNYLSLGDGNSLSMSSFDVTGEMPQDGIRAFLFAERDVRRPGDTIFLGLIVRDVTNSLPAGHPVNFELINPMGQRVDNQVSSLNDKGFITFTSLTGEDAVTGNYQAQVRIGGATFIKTIKVETVKPNRLKIKIDFPSSIAGGERRDLRGSMKVAWLNGSVARDMKTRVELLLKPVKTTFEKYGQYFFDDPVAKFWFETQTIFDGEIDNSGEAEFSYSPDDELEAPGMLNAVLTTQVFEKGGDASITQTVIPYAPFPEFVGMNIPALGTGRILFTDRKNEIRLVTLDKFGKPVRSEVEINVYRLDYRWWWES
;
A
#
# COMPACT_ATOMS: atom_id res chain seq x y z
N GLY A 1 0.08 -18.23 -18.17
CA GLY A 1 1.37 -18.19 -18.86
C GLY A 1 1.13 -18.18 -20.36
N SER A 2 1.97 -17.51 -21.09
CA SER A 2 1.88 -17.33 -22.54
C SER A 2 2.14 -18.60 -23.36
N ASP A 3 2.48 -19.74 -22.71
CA ASP A 3 3.13 -20.86 -23.40
C ASP A 3 2.32 -22.16 -23.40
N ASN A 4 1.02 -22.13 -23.23
CA ASN A 4 0.17 -23.34 -23.19
C ASN A 4 0.65 -24.45 -22.23
N ASN A 5 1.56 -24.15 -21.33
CA ASN A 5 2.13 -25.08 -20.37
C ASN A 5 1.54 -24.86 -18.98
N LEU A 6 0.91 -25.89 -18.46
CA LEU A 6 0.42 -25.95 -17.09
C LEU A 6 1.46 -26.64 -16.20
N ARG A 7 1.85 -26.02 -15.10
CA ARG A 7 2.67 -26.66 -14.06
C ARG A 7 1.81 -26.90 -12.83
N VAL A 8 1.76 -28.13 -12.39
CA VAL A 8 1.02 -28.56 -11.19
C VAL A 8 2.04 -29.00 -10.15
N PHE A 9 1.95 -28.44 -8.94
CA PHE A 9 2.78 -28.82 -7.80
C PHE A 9 1.97 -29.75 -6.91
N VAL A 10 2.50 -30.94 -6.66
CA VAL A 10 1.84 -31.97 -5.87
C VAL A 10 2.63 -32.22 -4.60
N ASN A 11 2.03 -31.85 -3.46
CA ASN A 11 2.64 -32.03 -2.16
C ASN A 11 1.75 -32.85 -1.24
N ASN A 12 2.36 -33.54 -0.30
CA ASN A 12 1.66 -34.20 0.79
C ASN A 12 1.05 -33.14 1.73
N ILE A 13 -0.27 -33.21 1.94
CA ILE A 13 -1.00 -32.18 2.70
C ILE A 13 -0.60 -32.11 4.19
N VAL A 14 -0.07 -33.20 4.75
CA VAL A 14 0.33 -33.28 6.16
C VAL A 14 1.77 -32.80 6.36
N THR A 15 2.70 -33.26 5.48
CA THR A 15 4.13 -33.01 5.64
C THR A 15 4.63 -31.85 4.79
N ALA A 16 3.83 -31.32 3.87
CA ALA A 16 4.17 -30.32 2.84
C ALA A 16 5.34 -30.76 1.93
N GLN A 17 5.76 -32.04 1.98
CA GLN A 17 6.85 -32.53 1.14
C GLN A 17 6.34 -32.82 -0.29
N PRO A 18 7.18 -32.60 -1.32
CA PRO A 18 6.84 -32.92 -2.70
C PRO A 18 6.58 -34.42 -2.86
N MET A 19 5.61 -34.74 -3.73
CA MET A 19 5.22 -36.12 -4.00
C MET A 19 5.58 -36.54 -5.43
N GLU A 20 6.53 -37.45 -5.55
CA GLU A 20 6.89 -38.09 -6.81
C GLU A 20 5.88 -39.19 -7.20
N GLY A 21 5.70 -39.42 -8.50
CA GLY A 21 4.94 -40.53 -9.01
C GLY A 21 3.42 -40.39 -8.89
N VAL A 22 2.91 -39.16 -8.79
CA VAL A 22 1.48 -38.86 -8.82
C VAL A 22 1.02 -38.65 -10.25
N SER A 23 0.00 -39.41 -10.70
CA SER A 23 -0.62 -39.18 -12.01
C SER A 23 -1.47 -37.91 -11.94
N VAL A 24 -1.19 -36.95 -12.84
CA VAL A 24 -1.89 -35.67 -12.94
C VAL A 24 -2.54 -35.57 -14.31
N GLU A 25 -3.84 -35.40 -14.34
CA GLU A 25 -4.67 -35.34 -15.53
C GLU A 25 -5.35 -33.96 -15.63
N ALA A 26 -5.34 -33.35 -16.82
CA ALA A 26 -6.01 -32.08 -17.08
C ALA A 26 -7.24 -32.30 -17.98
N TYR A 27 -8.36 -31.72 -17.60
CA TYR A 27 -9.65 -31.84 -18.28
C TYR A 27 -10.19 -30.47 -18.67
N ASP A 28 -10.86 -30.38 -19.81
CA ASP A 28 -11.62 -29.20 -20.20
C ASP A 28 -13.01 -29.14 -19.51
N PHE A 29 -13.77 -28.08 -19.82
CA PHE A 29 -15.12 -27.89 -19.26
C PHE A 29 -16.10 -29.02 -19.63
N GLN A 30 -15.88 -29.69 -20.77
CA GLN A 30 -16.68 -30.82 -21.22
C GLN A 30 -16.20 -32.17 -20.64
N MET A 31 -15.25 -32.13 -19.68
CA MET A 31 -14.62 -33.31 -19.07
C MET A 31 -13.85 -34.20 -20.05
N GLN A 32 -13.35 -33.60 -21.13
CA GLN A 32 -12.46 -34.30 -22.06
C GLN A 32 -11.02 -34.19 -21.56
N LEU A 33 -10.29 -35.31 -21.61
CA LEU A 33 -8.89 -35.37 -21.20
C LEU A 33 -8.03 -34.55 -22.20
N MET A 34 -7.33 -33.55 -21.68
CA MET A 34 -6.43 -32.69 -22.47
C MET A 34 -4.97 -33.14 -22.43
N GLY A 35 -4.57 -33.77 -21.32
CA GLY A 35 -3.24 -34.29 -21.12
C GLY A 35 -3.08 -34.98 -19.79
N SER A 36 -2.10 -35.86 -19.69
CA SER A 36 -1.76 -36.59 -18.47
C SER A 36 -0.25 -36.71 -18.34
N VAL A 37 0.28 -36.52 -17.12
CA VAL A 37 1.71 -36.65 -16.81
C VAL A 37 1.88 -37.11 -15.37
N THR A 38 3.04 -37.69 -15.05
CA THR A 38 3.40 -38.08 -13.69
C THR A 38 4.31 -37.02 -13.07
N SER A 39 4.09 -36.70 -11.80
CA SER A 39 4.96 -35.74 -11.09
C SER A 39 6.38 -36.31 -10.87
N ASP A 40 7.36 -35.44 -11.01
CA ASP A 40 8.78 -35.74 -10.77
C ASP A 40 9.15 -35.75 -9.28
N ARG A 41 10.45 -35.85 -8.97
CA ARG A 41 11.00 -35.86 -7.59
C ARG A 41 10.71 -34.59 -6.80
N ASP A 42 10.57 -33.46 -7.51
CA ASP A 42 10.24 -32.17 -6.92
C ASP A 42 8.72 -31.96 -6.81
N GLY A 43 7.92 -33.01 -7.09
CA GLY A 43 6.46 -32.98 -7.09
C GLY A 43 5.87 -32.15 -8.24
N ILE A 44 6.62 -31.92 -9.30
CA ILE A 44 6.19 -31.06 -10.41
C ILE A 44 5.69 -31.94 -11.57
N ALA A 45 4.48 -31.61 -12.04
CA ALA A 45 3.89 -32.18 -13.24
C ALA A 45 3.67 -31.07 -14.27
N ALA A 46 4.33 -31.17 -15.44
CA ALA A 46 4.23 -30.19 -16.53
C ALA A 46 3.39 -30.78 -17.67
N ILE A 47 2.22 -30.21 -17.89
CA ILE A 47 1.26 -30.66 -18.92
C ILE A 47 1.14 -29.60 -20.00
N SER A 48 1.30 -29.97 -21.26
CA SER A 48 0.98 -29.09 -22.38
C SER A 48 -0.53 -29.13 -22.65
N CYS A 49 -1.18 -27.97 -22.50
CA CYS A 49 -2.61 -27.83 -22.70
C CYS A 49 -2.87 -26.83 -23.83
N PRO A 50 -3.46 -27.24 -24.96
CA PRO A 50 -3.73 -26.35 -26.09
C PRO A 50 -4.78 -25.28 -25.78
N ARG A 51 -5.55 -25.46 -24.71
CA ARG A 51 -6.58 -24.56 -24.18
C ARG A 51 -6.48 -24.48 -22.67
N LYS A 52 -7.14 -23.49 -22.05
CA LYS A 52 -7.25 -23.38 -20.58
C LYS A 52 -7.97 -24.61 -20.02
N PRO A 53 -7.35 -25.41 -19.15
CA PRO A 53 -8.03 -26.54 -18.50
C PRO A 53 -9.04 -26.01 -17.46
N PHE A 54 -10.08 -26.82 -17.23
CA PHE A 54 -11.12 -26.53 -16.24
C PHE A 54 -10.91 -27.29 -14.93
N LEU A 55 -10.44 -28.55 -15.02
CA LEU A 55 -10.27 -29.41 -13.85
C LEU A 55 -8.94 -30.16 -13.95
N ILE A 56 -8.23 -30.23 -12.83
CA ILE A 56 -7.05 -31.09 -12.65
C ILE A 56 -7.43 -32.20 -11.67
N ILE A 57 -7.05 -33.42 -12.00
CA ILE A 57 -7.23 -34.60 -11.12
C ILE A 57 -5.82 -35.16 -10.86
N ALA A 58 -5.44 -35.24 -9.59
CA ALA A 58 -4.22 -35.91 -9.14
C ALA A 58 -4.58 -37.27 -8.49
N ARG A 59 -3.89 -38.35 -8.89
CA ARG A 59 -4.15 -39.71 -8.40
C ARG A 59 -2.85 -40.37 -7.98
N LYS A 60 -2.88 -40.99 -6.80
CA LYS A 60 -1.84 -41.92 -6.33
C LYS A 60 -2.46 -42.98 -5.48
N ASP A 61 -2.25 -44.24 -5.84
CA ASP A 61 -2.87 -45.40 -5.21
C ASP A 61 -4.40 -45.25 -5.18
N ASN A 62 -5.03 -45.35 -4.01
CA ASN A 62 -6.47 -45.13 -3.82
C ASN A 62 -6.85 -43.68 -3.54
N ASN A 63 -5.87 -42.75 -3.48
CA ASN A 63 -6.12 -41.34 -3.18
C ASN A 63 -6.35 -40.54 -4.45
N ARG A 64 -7.29 -39.60 -4.39
CA ARG A 64 -7.60 -38.65 -5.47
C ARG A 64 -7.77 -37.25 -4.91
N ASN A 65 -7.29 -36.27 -5.64
CA ASN A 65 -7.53 -34.86 -5.36
C ASN A 65 -7.98 -34.13 -6.62
N TYR A 66 -8.81 -33.12 -6.45
CA TYR A 66 -9.45 -32.38 -7.52
C TYR A 66 -9.16 -30.89 -7.34
N LEU A 67 -8.70 -30.23 -8.40
CA LEU A 67 -8.47 -28.79 -8.42
C LEU A 67 -9.22 -28.17 -9.60
N SER A 68 -10.27 -27.42 -9.32
CA SER A 68 -10.98 -26.63 -10.32
C SER A 68 -10.21 -25.35 -10.66
N LEU A 69 -10.03 -25.09 -11.97
CA LEU A 69 -9.36 -23.92 -12.51
C LEU A 69 -10.35 -22.92 -13.14
N GLY A 70 -11.63 -23.02 -12.79
CA GLY A 70 -12.67 -22.09 -13.22
C GLY A 70 -12.44 -20.67 -12.71
N ASP A 71 -13.03 -19.69 -13.40
CA ASP A 71 -12.97 -18.29 -12.99
C ASP A 71 -13.65 -18.16 -11.61
N GLY A 72 -12.94 -17.60 -10.63
CA GLY A 72 -13.37 -17.52 -9.24
C GLY A 72 -12.71 -18.51 -8.27
N ASN A 73 -12.08 -19.58 -8.75
CA ASN A 73 -11.33 -20.52 -7.91
C ASN A 73 -9.82 -20.21 -7.85
N SER A 74 -9.36 -19.20 -8.58
CA SER A 74 -7.99 -18.72 -8.47
C SER A 74 -7.81 -17.95 -7.16
N LEU A 75 -6.63 -18.11 -6.53
CA LEU A 75 -6.24 -17.25 -5.42
C LEU A 75 -6.37 -15.80 -5.87
N SER A 76 -7.16 -14.99 -5.14
CA SER A 76 -7.25 -13.57 -5.44
C SER A 76 -5.90 -12.92 -5.20
N MET A 77 -5.28 -12.48 -6.28
CA MET A 77 -4.03 -11.73 -6.24
C MET A 77 -4.26 -10.22 -6.08
N SER A 78 -5.51 -9.79 -5.86
CA SER A 78 -5.89 -8.37 -5.75
C SER A 78 -5.25 -7.64 -4.57
N SER A 79 -4.77 -8.39 -3.56
CA SER A 79 -4.01 -7.83 -2.43
C SER A 79 -2.52 -7.67 -2.71
N PHE A 80 -2.05 -8.15 -3.86
CA PHE A 80 -0.65 -8.07 -4.27
C PHE A 80 -0.59 -7.34 -5.61
N ASP A 81 0.32 -6.40 -5.74
CA ASP A 81 0.66 -5.84 -7.04
C ASP A 81 1.44 -6.88 -7.85
N VAL A 82 0.72 -7.71 -8.57
CA VAL A 82 1.28 -8.77 -9.43
C VAL A 82 1.28 -8.38 -10.89
N THR A 83 0.87 -7.14 -11.22
CA THR A 83 0.77 -6.68 -12.60
C THR A 83 2.14 -6.61 -13.26
N GLY A 84 3.19 -6.33 -12.49
CA GLY A 84 4.51 -6.11 -13.03
C GLY A 84 4.46 -5.11 -14.20
N GLU A 85 5.57 -4.56 -14.59
CA GLU A 85 5.61 -3.73 -15.79
C GLU A 85 5.33 -4.60 -17.03
N MET A 86 4.35 -4.19 -17.83
CA MET A 86 4.08 -4.82 -19.11
C MET A 86 5.31 -4.67 -20.03
N PRO A 87 5.68 -5.72 -20.78
CA PRO A 87 6.75 -5.59 -21.78
C PRO A 87 6.35 -4.52 -22.78
N GLN A 88 7.24 -3.56 -23.03
CA GLN A 88 7.11 -2.60 -24.10
C GLN A 88 7.91 -3.16 -25.31
N ASP A 89 7.25 -3.45 -26.40
CA ASP A 89 7.85 -4.07 -27.60
C ASP A 89 8.68 -5.34 -27.30
N GLY A 90 8.22 -6.18 -26.36
CA GLY A 90 8.92 -7.38 -25.93
C GLY A 90 10.07 -7.15 -24.95
N ILE A 91 10.37 -5.89 -24.59
CA ILE A 91 11.43 -5.49 -23.67
C ILE A 91 10.85 -5.26 -22.29
N ARG A 92 11.45 -5.87 -21.27
CA ARG A 92 11.24 -5.54 -19.87
C ARG A 92 12.51 -4.91 -19.32
N ALA A 93 12.37 -3.76 -18.65
CA ALA A 93 13.51 -3.16 -17.96
C ALA A 93 13.10 -2.66 -16.60
N PHE A 94 14.04 -2.77 -15.65
CA PHE A 94 13.88 -2.25 -14.30
C PHE A 94 14.97 -1.20 -14.06
N LEU A 95 14.55 0.05 -13.97
CA LEU A 95 15.41 1.19 -13.68
C LEU A 95 15.32 1.53 -12.19
N PHE A 96 16.43 1.45 -11.48
CA PHE A 96 16.49 1.71 -10.05
C PHE A 96 17.63 2.65 -9.70
N ALA A 97 17.48 3.38 -8.60
CA ALA A 97 18.50 4.25 -8.04
C ALA A 97 19.02 3.67 -6.73
N GLU A 98 20.26 4.00 -6.37
CA GLU A 98 20.80 3.68 -5.03
C GLU A 98 19.95 4.34 -3.93
N ARG A 99 19.51 5.58 -4.19
CA ARG A 99 18.60 6.36 -3.34
C ARG A 99 17.65 7.16 -4.22
N ASP A 100 16.38 7.24 -3.83
CA ASP A 100 15.36 7.99 -4.57
C ASP A 100 15.35 9.48 -4.22
N VAL A 101 16.05 9.89 -3.16
CA VAL A 101 16.19 11.29 -2.72
C VAL A 101 17.65 11.67 -2.72
N ARG A 102 17.98 12.81 -3.34
CA ARG A 102 19.32 13.39 -3.49
C ARG A 102 19.30 14.88 -3.11
N ARG A 103 20.47 15.43 -2.85
CA ARG A 103 20.65 16.88 -2.68
C ARG A 103 21.17 17.49 -3.98
N PRO A 104 20.96 18.78 -4.22
CA PRO A 104 21.75 19.52 -5.20
C PRO A 104 23.25 19.30 -4.93
N GLY A 105 24.01 19.06 -5.99
CA GLY A 105 25.44 18.70 -5.89
C GLY A 105 25.72 17.20 -5.69
N ASP A 106 24.69 16.37 -5.40
CA ASP A 106 24.89 14.94 -5.27
C ASP A 106 25.02 14.23 -6.63
N THR A 107 25.79 13.15 -6.63
CA THR A 107 25.85 12.22 -7.74
C THR A 107 24.69 11.22 -7.66
N ILE A 108 23.96 11.09 -8.75
CA ILE A 108 22.88 10.12 -8.91
C ILE A 108 23.45 8.85 -9.54
N PHE A 109 23.37 7.73 -8.83
CA PHE A 109 23.75 6.41 -9.33
C PHE A 109 22.49 5.63 -9.69
N LEU A 110 22.42 5.16 -10.93
CA LEU A 110 21.30 4.42 -11.49
C LEU A 110 21.77 3.08 -12.01
N GLY A 111 20.99 2.04 -11.76
CA GLY A 111 21.16 0.73 -12.35
C GLY A 111 19.97 0.41 -13.24
N LEU A 112 20.23 -0.21 -14.38
CA LEU A 112 19.25 -0.69 -15.33
C LEU A 112 19.44 -2.18 -15.55
N ILE A 113 18.39 -2.95 -15.36
CA ILE A 113 18.32 -4.37 -15.71
C ILE A 113 17.37 -4.50 -16.88
N VAL A 114 17.83 -5.09 -17.97
CA VAL A 114 17.04 -5.29 -19.20
C VAL A 114 16.85 -6.78 -19.44
N ARG A 115 15.63 -7.17 -19.78
CA ARG A 115 15.30 -8.49 -20.32
C ARG A 115 14.56 -8.34 -21.63
N ASP A 116 15.19 -8.78 -22.69
CA ASP A 116 14.55 -8.95 -23.99
C ASP A 116 13.91 -10.34 -24.05
N VAL A 117 12.59 -10.40 -23.92
CA VAL A 117 11.84 -11.66 -23.89
C VAL A 117 11.74 -12.29 -25.28
N THR A 118 11.81 -11.47 -26.32
CA THR A 118 11.68 -11.88 -27.73
C THR A 118 13.02 -12.10 -28.41
N ASN A 119 14.12 -11.77 -27.73
CA ASN A 119 15.48 -11.78 -28.27
C ASN A 119 15.60 -10.99 -29.60
N SER A 120 14.94 -9.84 -29.62
CA SER A 120 14.83 -8.94 -30.78
C SER A 120 15.97 -7.92 -30.87
N LEU A 121 16.68 -7.69 -29.74
CA LEU A 121 17.77 -6.72 -29.69
C LEU A 121 19.09 -7.36 -30.11
N PRO A 122 19.84 -6.75 -31.02
CA PRO A 122 21.19 -7.20 -31.35
C PRO A 122 22.16 -6.97 -30.19
N ALA A 123 23.22 -7.76 -30.12
CA ALA A 123 24.31 -7.57 -29.19
C ALA A 123 24.88 -6.16 -29.34
N GLY A 124 25.13 -5.49 -28.19
CA GLY A 124 25.62 -4.12 -28.17
C GLY A 124 24.59 -3.04 -28.57
N HIS A 125 23.29 -3.38 -28.52
CA HIS A 125 22.23 -2.40 -28.82
C HIS A 125 22.38 -1.12 -27.99
N PRO A 126 22.27 0.09 -28.60
CA PRO A 126 22.42 1.34 -27.88
C PRO A 126 21.27 1.57 -26.91
N VAL A 127 21.62 2.05 -25.74
CA VAL A 127 20.71 2.44 -24.65
C VAL A 127 20.93 3.91 -24.38
N ASN A 128 19.92 4.72 -24.65
CA ASN A 128 19.97 6.18 -24.44
C ASN A 128 19.40 6.50 -23.06
N PHE A 129 20.17 7.18 -22.25
CA PHE A 129 19.78 7.72 -20.95
C PHE A 129 19.68 9.24 -21.02
N GLU A 130 18.63 9.80 -20.46
CA GLU A 130 18.45 11.23 -20.27
C GLU A 130 18.01 11.51 -18.84
N LEU A 131 18.58 12.55 -18.21
CA LEU A 131 18.10 13.10 -16.96
C LEU A 131 17.42 14.44 -17.24
N ILE A 132 16.15 14.56 -16.83
CA ILE A 132 15.30 15.73 -17.08
C ILE A 132 14.96 16.37 -15.74
N ASN A 133 15.18 17.67 -15.60
CA ASN A 133 14.88 18.42 -14.38
C ASN A 133 13.36 18.71 -14.25
N PRO A 134 12.89 19.24 -13.09
CA PRO A 134 11.48 19.59 -12.89
C PRO A 134 10.91 20.64 -13.85
N MET A 135 11.76 21.41 -14.51
CA MET A 135 11.37 22.40 -15.53
C MET A 135 11.28 21.79 -16.94
N GLY A 136 11.49 20.48 -17.09
CA GLY A 136 11.46 19.79 -18.38
C GLY A 136 12.75 19.94 -19.20
N GLN A 137 13.82 20.48 -18.63
CA GLN A 137 15.10 20.65 -19.30
C GLN A 137 15.95 19.40 -19.12
N ARG A 138 16.59 18.94 -20.20
CA ARG A 138 17.55 17.84 -20.17
C ARG A 138 18.87 18.33 -19.57
N VAL A 139 19.25 17.78 -18.43
CA VAL A 139 20.47 18.15 -17.69
C VAL A 139 21.62 17.18 -17.90
N ASP A 140 21.32 15.96 -18.35
CA ASP A 140 22.34 14.97 -18.71
C ASP A 140 21.83 14.07 -19.84
N ASN A 141 22.78 13.55 -20.66
CA ASN A 141 22.50 12.61 -21.73
C ASN A 141 23.70 11.67 -21.92
N GLN A 142 23.45 10.37 -21.85
CA GLN A 142 24.46 9.33 -22.00
C GLN A 142 23.98 8.24 -22.94
N VAL A 143 24.88 7.67 -23.71
CA VAL A 143 24.63 6.51 -24.54
C VAL A 143 25.53 5.38 -24.05
N SER A 144 24.94 4.25 -23.74
CA SER A 144 25.63 3.03 -23.33
C SER A 144 25.23 1.87 -24.24
N SER A 145 25.97 0.78 -24.21
CA SER A 145 25.65 -0.43 -24.98
C SER A 145 25.17 -1.54 -24.05
N LEU A 146 24.13 -2.24 -24.48
CA LEU A 146 23.61 -3.40 -23.77
C LEU A 146 24.67 -4.51 -23.75
N ASN A 147 25.05 -4.97 -22.56
CA ASN A 147 25.96 -6.09 -22.39
C ASN A 147 25.21 -7.43 -22.35
N ASP A 148 25.94 -8.54 -22.46
CA ASP A 148 25.37 -9.89 -22.48
C ASP A 148 24.60 -10.25 -21.19
N LYS A 149 24.82 -9.52 -20.10
CA LYS A 149 24.14 -9.75 -18.80
C LYS A 149 22.87 -8.89 -18.65
N GLY A 150 22.62 -7.98 -19.60
CA GLY A 150 21.47 -7.07 -19.52
C GLY A 150 21.54 -6.05 -18.39
N PHE A 151 22.73 -5.72 -17.88
CA PHE A 151 22.91 -4.78 -16.76
C PHE A 151 23.77 -3.58 -17.19
N ILE A 152 23.26 -2.38 -16.94
CA ILE A 152 23.95 -1.11 -17.25
C ILE A 152 23.86 -0.19 -16.04
N THR A 153 24.90 0.61 -15.81
CA THR A 153 24.91 1.67 -14.82
C THR A 153 25.06 3.03 -15.48
N PHE A 154 24.36 4.02 -14.94
CA PHE A 154 24.49 5.41 -15.30
C PHE A 154 24.87 6.23 -14.07
N THR A 155 25.69 7.23 -14.27
CA THR A 155 26.11 8.14 -13.20
C THR A 155 25.89 9.57 -13.69
N SER A 156 25.08 10.34 -12.96
CA SER A 156 24.77 11.73 -13.32
C SER A 156 25.02 12.65 -12.15
N LEU A 157 25.72 13.76 -12.37
CA LEU A 157 26.01 14.76 -11.35
C LEU A 157 25.01 15.89 -11.46
N THR A 158 24.35 16.25 -10.35
CA THR A 158 23.55 17.48 -10.27
C THR A 158 24.44 18.66 -9.84
N GLY A 159 24.14 19.87 -10.35
CA GLY A 159 24.84 21.07 -9.91
C GLY A 159 24.51 21.41 -8.44
N GLU A 160 25.38 22.14 -7.76
CA GLU A 160 25.10 22.64 -6.39
C GLU A 160 23.91 23.61 -6.35
N ASP A 161 23.64 24.27 -7.47
CA ASP A 161 22.52 25.16 -7.72
C ASP A 161 21.33 24.49 -8.42
N ALA A 162 21.35 23.15 -8.51
CA ALA A 162 20.31 22.40 -9.19
C ALA A 162 18.93 22.68 -8.59
N VAL A 163 17.95 22.90 -9.46
CA VAL A 163 16.57 23.15 -9.07
C VAL A 163 16.02 21.96 -8.31
N THR A 164 15.43 22.21 -7.15
CA THR A 164 14.79 21.16 -6.35
C THR A 164 13.47 20.70 -6.96
N GLY A 165 13.14 19.41 -6.81
CA GLY A 165 11.91 18.81 -7.30
C GLY A 165 12.12 17.41 -7.87
N ASN A 166 11.14 16.95 -8.64
CA ASN A 166 11.14 15.62 -9.22
C ASN A 166 11.89 15.62 -10.57
N TYR A 167 13.05 15.00 -10.60
CA TYR A 167 13.80 14.71 -11.81
C TYR A 167 13.30 13.42 -12.43
N GLN A 168 13.29 13.34 -13.75
CA GLN A 168 12.94 12.12 -14.48
C GLN A 168 14.20 11.52 -15.12
N ALA A 169 14.63 10.37 -14.63
CA ALA A 169 15.61 9.53 -15.29
C ALA A 169 14.89 8.69 -16.34
N GLN A 170 15.13 8.98 -17.60
CA GLN A 170 14.49 8.32 -18.72
C GLN A 170 15.50 7.48 -19.51
N VAL A 171 15.15 6.22 -19.76
CA VAL A 171 15.95 5.31 -20.58
C VAL A 171 15.14 4.84 -21.77
N ARG A 172 15.75 4.94 -22.97
CA ARG A 172 15.16 4.44 -24.21
C ARG A 172 15.99 3.30 -24.78
N ILE A 173 15.31 2.21 -25.11
CA ILE A 173 15.90 0.98 -25.67
C ILE A 173 14.99 0.53 -26.82
N GLY A 174 15.48 0.61 -28.08
CA GLY A 174 14.60 0.39 -29.23
C GLY A 174 13.41 1.34 -29.21
N GLY A 175 12.20 0.81 -29.30
CA GLY A 175 10.95 1.57 -29.18
C GLY A 175 10.46 1.79 -27.75
N ALA A 176 11.06 1.11 -26.77
CA ALA A 176 10.60 1.15 -25.37
C ALA A 176 11.21 2.30 -24.56
N THR A 177 10.42 2.88 -23.64
CA THR A 177 10.86 3.96 -22.77
C THR A 177 10.53 3.62 -21.30
N PHE A 178 11.55 3.73 -20.44
CA PHE A 178 11.43 3.46 -19.01
C PHE A 178 11.78 4.73 -18.22
N ILE A 179 10.98 5.05 -17.20
CA ILE A 179 11.13 6.29 -16.42
C ILE A 179 11.23 5.96 -14.93
N LYS A 180 12.19 6.59 -14.26
CA LYS A 180 12.32 6.57 -12.81
C LYS A 180 12.36 8.01 -12.30
N THR A 181 11.52 8.32 -11.33
CA THR A 181 11.54 9.62 -10.66
C THR A 181 12.60 9.63 -9.54
N ILE A 182 13.46 10.64 -9.55
CA ILE A 182 14.46 10.93 -8.53
C ILE A 182 14.13 12.29 -7.92
N LYS A 183 13.98 12.35 -6.62
CA LYS A 183 13.67 13.58 -5.90
C LYS A 183 14.96 14.30 -5.52
N VAL A 184 15.19 15.51 -6.04
CA VAL A 184 16.31 16.35 -5.65
C VAL A 184 15.79 17.40 -4.69
N GLU A 185 16.23 17.35 -3.43
CA GLU A 185 15.78 18.25 -2.37
C GLU A 185 16.94 18.73 -1.51
N THR A 186 16.87 19.99 -1.10
CA THR A 186 17.77 20.52 -0.09
C THR A 186 17.27 20.01 1.27
N VAL A 187 17.85 18.94 1.78
CA VAL A 187 17.57 18.46 3.14
C VAL A 187 18.29 19.38 4.12
N LYS A 188 17.58 20.39 4.62
CA LYS A 188 18.06 21.19 5.74
C LYS A 188 17.64 20.47 7.03
N PRO A 189 18.56 20.09 7.92
CA PRO A 189 18.19 19.52 9.19
C PRO A 189 17.39 20.55 10.01
N ASN A 190 16.37 20.05 10.72
CA ASN A 190 15.63 20.89 11.65
C ASN A 190 16.59 21.53 12.65
N ARG A 191 16.50 22.83 12.82
CA ARG A 191 17.25 23.61 13.82
C ARG A 191 16.44 23.84 15.09
N LEU A 192 15.13 23.59 15.01
CA LEU A 192 14.18 23.73 16.10
C LEU A 192 13.70 22.34 16.55
N LYS A 193 13.53 22.18 17.84
CA LYS A 193 12.84 21.06 18.47
C LYS A 193 11.40 21.49 18.70
N ILE A 194 10.47 20.84 18.01
CA ILE A 194 9.03 21.09 18.12
C ILE A 194 8.43 19.92 18.92
N LYS A 195 7.76 20.24 20.03
CA LYS A 195 7.05 19.27 20.85
C LYS A 195 5.57 19.60 20.82
N ILE A 196 4.74 18.60 20.56
CA ILE A 196 3.29 18.71 20.61
C ILE A 196 2.79 17.90 21.80
N ASP A 197 1.99 18.50 22.65
CA ASP A 197 1.36 17.87 23.79
C ASP A 197 -0.17 17.91 23.65
N PHE A 198 -0.81 16.83 24.04
CA PHE A 198 -2.26 16.68 24.00
C PHE A 198 -2.80 16.41 25.41
N PRO A 199 -4.02 16.91 25.75
CA PRO A 199 -4.62 16.67 27.06
C PRO A 199 -5.04 15.22 27.30
N SER A 200 -5.09 14.39 26.24
CA SER A 200 -5.48 12.99 26.31
C SER A 200 -4.68 12.18 25.29
N SER A 201 -4.49 10.90 25.56
CA SER A 201 -3.84 9.95 24.62
C SER A 201 -4.68 9.62 23.37
N ILE A 202 -5.99 9.91 23.42
CA ILE A 202 -6.93 9.80 22.30
C ILE A 202 -7.70 11.11 22.22
N ALA A 203 -7.59 11.83 21.12
CA ALA A 203 -8.35 13.04 20.86
C ALA A 203 -9.81 12.74 20.52
N GLY A 204 -10.67 13.75 20.46
CA GLY A 204 -12.08 13.60 20.14
C GLY A 204 -12.91 12.93 21.23
N GLY A 205 -13.95 12.21 20.87
CA GLY A 205 -14.94 11.62 21.74
C GLY A 205 -16.19 12.50 21.87
N GLU A 206 -16.69 12.73 23.09
CA GLU A 206 -17.96 13.48 23.32
C GLU A 206 -18.01 14.87 22.64
N ARG A 207 -16.91 15.61 22.69
CA ARG A 207 -16.82 16.95 22.09
C ARG A 207 -16.32 16.95 20.66
N ARG A 208 -15.84 15.81 20.16
CA ARG A 208 -15.17 15.65 18.87
C ARG A 208 -13.99 16.61 18.60
N ASP A 209 -13.62 17.44 19.58
CA ASP A 209 -12.53 18.42 19.43
C ASP A 209 -11.17 17.73 19.50
N LEU A 210 -10.25 18.17 18.66
CA LEU A 210 -8.84 17.92 18.83
C LEU A 210 -8.20 19.21 19.34
N ARG A 211 -7.63 19.18 20.54
CA ARG A 211 -6.90 20.30 21.15
C ARG A 211 -5.50 19.88 21.46
N GLY A 212 -4.56 20.75 21.24
CA GLY A 212 -3.16 20.53 21.57
C GLY A 212 -2.43 21.83 21.83
N SER A 213 -1.29 21.71 22.47
CA SER A 213 -0.33 22.79 22.64
C SER A 213 1.00 22.41 21.99
N MET A 214 1.70 23.39 21.48
CA MET A 214 3.04 23.21 20.97
C MET A 214 4.04 24.01 21.79
N LYS A 215 5.24 23.45 21.91
CA LYS A 215 6.40 24.10 22.52
C LYS A 215 7.60 23.97 21.60
N VAL A 216 8.20 25.10 21.27
CA VAL A 216 9.29 25.21 20.31
C VAL A 216 10.54 25.77 20.98
N ALA A 217 11.65 25.10 20.78
CA ALA A 217 12.96 25.54 21.27
C ALA A 217 14.04 25.32 20.20
N TRP A 218 15.10 26.09 20.24
CA TRP A 218 16.29 25.80 19.48
C TRP A 218 16.97 24.51 19.96
N LEU A 219 17.74 23.85 19.11
CA LEU A 219 18.46 22.63 19.49
C LEU A 219 19.46 22.84 20.64
N ASN A 220 19.96 24.06 20.84
CA ASN A 220 20.79 24.44 21.98
C ASN A 220 20.01 24.66 23.28
N GLY A 221 18.67 24.45 23.26
CA GLY A 221 17.79 24.60 24.42
C GLY A 221 17.23 26.01 24.66
N SER A 222 17.64 27.03 23.89
CA SER A 222 17.06 28.37 24.01
C SER A 222 15.64 28.41 23.44
N VAL A 223 14.78 29.25 24.03
CA VAL A 223 13.39 29.41 23.60
C VAL A 223 13.32 30.03 22.20
N ALA A 224 12.54 29.43 21.32
CA ALA A 224 12.15 30.05 20.07
C ALA A 224 11.02 31.06 20.35
N ARG A 225 11.12 32.27 19.80
CA ARG A 225 10.18 33.36 20.09
C ARG A 225 9.70 34.01 18.81
N ASP A 226 8.45 34.43 18.80
CA ASP A 226 7.87 35.24 17.72
C ASP A 226 8.12 34.63 16.34
N MET A 227 7.95 33.31 16.23
CA MET A 227 8.13 32.58 14.96
C MET A 227 6.80 32.25 14.36
N LYS A 228 6.67 32.52 13.07
CA LYS A 228 5.51 32.08 12.30
C LYS A 228 5.42 30.56 12.31
N THR A 229 4.24 30.06 12.61
CA THR A 229 4.00 28.63 12.75
C THR A 229 2.69 28.25 12.07
N ARG A 230 2.70 27.11 11.40
CA ARG A 230 1.52 26.52 10.76
C ARG A 230 1.35 25.08 11.22
N VAL A 231 0.13 24.70 11.53
CA VAL A 231 -0.24 23.32 11.82
C VAL A 231 -1.32 22.87 10.84
N GLU A 232 -1.01 21.83 10.09
CA GLU A 232 -1.91 21.18 9.16
C GLU A 232 -2.36 19.85 9.73
N LEU A 233 -3.65 19.54 9.59
CA LEU A 233 -4.29 18.30 10.04
C LEU A 233 -4.73 17.47 8.84
N LEU A 234 -4.40 16.18 8.87
CA LEU A 234 -4.94 15.17 8.00
C LEU A 234 -5.49 14.01 8.83
N LEU A 235 -6.78 13.70 8.66
CA LEU A 235 -7.42 12.55 9.29
C LEU A 235 -7.34 11.33 8.37
N LYS A 236 -6.83 10.21 8.89
CA LYS A 236 -6.70 8.95 8.15
C LYS A 236 -7.44 7.82 8.88
N PRO A 237 -8.24 7.01 8.18
CA PRO A 237 -8.89 5.87 8.80
C PRO A 237 -7.85 4.86 9.33
N VAL A 238 -8.14 4.29 10.47
CA VAL A 238 -7.36 3.20 11.05
C VAL A 238 -8.33 2.15 11.57
N LYS A 239 -7.92 0.88 11.51
CA LYS A 239 -8.76 -0.19 12.05
C LYS A 239 -9.02 0.03 13.54
N THR A 240 -10.30 0.11 13.90
CA THR A 240 -10.73 0.25 15.30
C THR A 240 -10.54 -1.07 16.03
N THR A 241 -9.68 -1.08 17.03
CA THR A 241 -9.40 -2.26 17.83
C THR A 241 -9.34 -1.91 19.32
N PHE A 242 -9.94 -2.75 20.15
CA PHE A 242 -9.84 -2.67 21.61
C PHE A 242 -9.29 -4.00 22.13
N GLU A 243 -8.26 -3.94 22.95
CA GLU A 243 -7.48 -5.11 23.39
C GLU A 243 -8.34 -6.26 23.91
N LYS A 244 -9.34 -5.96 24.74
CA LYS A 244 -10.25 -6.96 25.32
C LYS A 244 -11.34 -7.46 24.37
N TYR A 245 -11.51 -6.82 23.22
CA TYR A 245 -12.60 -7.04 22.27
C TYR A 245 -12.09 -7.34 20.85
N GLY A 246 -10.94 -7.98 20.74
CA GLY A 246 -10.30 -8.27 19.45
C GLY A 246 -11.14 -9.12 18.47
N GLN A 247 -12.16 -9.85 18.99
CA GLN A 247 -13.10 -10.62 18.18
C GLN A 247 -14.27 -9.80 17.64
N TYR A 248 -14.40 -8.53 18.02
CA TYR A 248 -15.46 -7.64 17.55
C TYR A 248 -14.98 -6.73 16.41
N PHE A 249 -15.91 -6.34 15.56
CA PHE A 249 -15.74 -5.34 14.51
C PHE A 249 -16.43 -4.06 14.90
N PHE A 250 -15.72 -2.98 14.78
CA PHE A 250 -16.19 -1.64 15.15
C PHE A 250 -16.24 -0.68 13.96
N ASP A 251 -15.66 -1.08 12.82
CA ASP A 251 -15.59 -0.22 11.64
C ASP A 251 -16.78 -0.48 10.71
N ASP A 252 -17.30 0.58 10.09
CA ASP A 252 -18.24 0.47 8.99
C ASP A 252 -17.47 0.09 7.70
N PRO A 253 -17.68 -1.12 7.15
CA PRO A 253 -16.95 -1.58 5.97
C PRO A 253 -17.40 -0.90 4.67
N VAL A 254 -18.53 -0.18 4.66
CA VAL A 254 -19.10 0.48 3.47
C VAL A 254 -18.80 1.98 3.45
N ALA A 255 -18.47 2.57 4.59
CA ALA A 255 -18.17 3.99 4.67
C ALA A 255 -16.91 4.33 3.86
N LYS A 256 -17.06 5.27 2.94
CA LYS A 256 -15.95 5.84 2.18
C LYS A 256 -15.54 7.13 2.86
N PHE A 257 -14.37 7.14 3.47
CA PHE A 257 -13.85 8.30 4.17
C PHE A 257 -12.85 9.05 3.30
N TRP A 258 -13.07 10.33 3.13
CA TRP A 258 -12.16 11.26 2.50
C TRP A 258 -12.01 12.50 3.38
N PHE A 259 -10.78 12.96 3.58
CA PHE A 259 -10.49 14.15 4.36
C PHE A 259 -9.39 14.95 3.67
N GLU A 260 -9.68 16.19 3.33
CA GLU A 260 -8.69 17.12 2.80
C GLU A 260 -7.85 17.71 3.92
N THR A 261 -6.54 17.87 3.68
CA THR A 261 -5.67 18.51 4.66
C THR A 261 -6.16 19.90 5.01
N GLN A 262 -6.36 20.16 6.28
CA GLN A 262 -6.85 21.45 6.79
C GLN A 262 -5.76 22.15 7.61
N THR A 263 -5.62 23.47 7.42
CA THR A 263 -4.81 24.30 8.31
C THR A 263 -5.62 24.62 9.57
N ILE A 264 -5.20 24.08 10.71
CA ILE A 264 -5.89 24.27 12.00
C ILE A 264 -5.24 25.35 12.87
N PHE A 265 -4.04 25.80 12.50
CA PHE A 265 -3.33 26.92 13.11
C PHE A 265 -2.44 27.59 12.06
N ASP A 266 -2.53 28.90 11.93
CA ASP A 266 -1.60 29.74 11.16
C ASP A 266 -1.42 31.05 11.95
N GLY A 267 -0.32 31.16 12.69
CA GLY A 267 -0.05 32.25 13.61
C GLY A 267 1.40 32.27 14.06
N GLU A 268 1.66 32.94 15.17
CA GLU A 268 2.99 33.02 15.77
C GLU A 268 2.99 32.35 17.15
N ILE A 269 4.10 31.69 17.50
CA ILE A 269 4.35 31.26 18.88
C ILE A 269 4.70 32.46 19.74
N ASP A 270 4.34 32.41 21.00
CA ASP A 270 4.54 33.49 21.96
C ASP A 270 6.01 33.63 22.45
N ASN A 271 6.25 34.56 23.36
CA ASN A 271 7.56 34.81 23.96
C ASN A 271 8.11 33.64 24.80
N SER A 272 7.28 32.70 25.21
CA SER A 272 7.66 31.45 25.88
C SER A 272 7.94 30.31 24.88
N GLY A 273 7.70 30.54 23.59
CA GLY A 273 7.84 29.56 22.52
C GLY A 273 6.66 28.61 22.46
N GLU A 274 5.50 29.05 22.91
CA GLU A 274 4.30 28.20 23.01
C GLU A 274 3.16 28.75 22.15
N ALA A 275 2.29 27.86 21.70
CA ALA A 275 1.00 28.20 21.13
C ALA A 275 0.03 27.05 21.32
N GLU A 276 -1.27 27.38 21.35
CA GLU A 276 -2.34 26.41 21.40
C GLU A 276 -3.07 26.34 20.06
N PHE A 277 -3.54 25.17 19.71
CA PHE A 277 -4.36 24.94 18.53
C PHE A 277 -5.55 24.04 18.83
N SER A 278 -6.60 24.22 18.06
CA SER A 278 -7.78 23.38 18.14
C SER A 278 -8.40 23.15 16.78
N TYR A 279 -9.04 21.99 16.66
CA TYR A 279 -9.86 21.63 15.51
C TYR A 279 -11.17 21.08 16.03
N SER A 280 -12.26 21.56 15.46
CA SER A 280 -13.62 21.03 15.70
C SER A 280 -14.16 20.58 14.34
N PRO A 281 -14.48 19.30 14.18
CA PRO A 281 -15.02 18.81 12.92
C PRO A 281 -16.42 19.37 12.69
N ASP A 282 -16.78 19.54 11.43
CA ASP A 282 -18.15 19.76 11.04
C ASP A 282 -19.01 18.55 11.40
N ASP A 283 -20.32 18.76 11.60
CA ASP A 283 -21.25 17.70 12.01
C ASP A 283 -21.36 16.52 11.03
N GLU A 284 -20.87 16.68 9.80
CA GLU A 284 -20.92 15.71 8.71
C GLU A 284 -19.70 14.78 8.61
N LEU A 285 -18.86 14.68 9.64
CA LEU A 285 -17.70 13.78 9.59
C LEU A 285 -18.15 12.31 9.64
N GLU A 286 -18.39 11.72 8.47
CA GLU A 286 -18.75 10.30 8.31
C GLU A 286 -17.50 9.40 8.33
N ALA A 287 -16.98 9.11 9.51
CA ALA A 287 -15.82 8.25 9.65
C ALA A 287 -16.22 6.77 9.75
N PRO A 288 -15.43 5.84 9.19
CA PRO A 288 -15.73 4.40 9.29
C PRO A 288 -15.55 3.84 10.70
N GLY A 289 -14.77 4.49 11.54
CA GLY A 289 -14.39 4.09 12.88
C GLY A 289 -13.35 5.06 13.43
N MET A 290 -12.37 4.54 14.18
CA MET A 290 -11.24 5.34 14.67
C MET A 290 -10.41 5.91 13.52
N LEU A 291 -9.84 7.09 13.75
CA LEU A 291 -8.95 7.77 12.85
C LEU A 291 -7.58 8.00 13.51
N ASN A 292 -6.57 8.23 12.71
CA ASN A 292 -5.32 8.86 13.13
C ASN A 292 -5.33 10.32 12.68
N ALA A 293 -5.20 11.23 13.62
CA ALA A 293 -4.95 12.63 13.35
C ALA A 293 -3.44 12.81 13.14
N VAL A 294 -3.06 13.11 11.89
CA VAL A 294 -1.69 13.37 11.49
C VAL A 294 -1.52 14.89 11.42
N LEU A 295 -0.74 15.44 12.35
CA LEU A 295 -0.46 16.87 12.42
C LEU A 295 0.93 17.13 11.83
N THR A 296 0.99 17.96 10.80
CA THR A 296 2.24 18.47 10.24
C THR A 296 2.45 19.88 10.73
N THR A 297 3.44 20.08 11.61
CA THR A 297 3.76 21.37 12.20
C THR A 297 5.01 21.94 11.53
N GLN A 298 4.91 23.16 11.03
CA GLN A 298 5.96 23.90 10.37
C GLN A 298 6.24 25.18 11.15
N VAL A 299 7.49 25.39 11.56
CA VAL A 299 7.93 26.61 12.24
C VAL A 299 8.97 27.30 11.37
N PHE A 300 8.69 28.56 10.98
CA PHE A 300 9.48 29.32 10.04
C PHE A 300 10.47 30.22 10.75
N GLU A 301 11.73 30.11 10.37
CA GLU A 301 12.79 31.03 10.81
C GLU A 301 12.72 32.36 10.01
N LYS A 302 13.26 33.45 10.55
CA LYS A 302 13.29 34.77 9.89
C LYS A 302 13.98 34.76 8.51
N GLY A 303 14.81 33.77 8.23
CA GLY A 303 15.47 33.54 6.94
C GLY A 303 14.62 32.79 5.90
N GLY A 304 13.36 32.40 6.24
CA GLY A 304 12.48 31.66 5.35
C GLY A 304 12.64 30.12 5.43
N ASP A 305 13.66 29.63 6.13
CA ASP A 305 13.80 28.20 6.40
C ASP A 305 12.73 27.72 7.38
N ALA A 306 12.28 26.49 7.25
CA ALA A 306 11.30 25.89 8.16
C ALA A 306 11.83 24.60 8.80
N SER A 307 11.59 24.46 10.10
CA SER A 307 11.68 23.17 10.78
C SER A 307 10.31 22.51 10.77
N ILE A 308 10.26 21.25 10.36
CA ILE A 308 9.02 20.50 10.17
C ILE A 308 9.02 19.26 11.05
N THR A 309 7.91 19.02 11.75
CA THR A 309 7.68 17.77 12.48
C THR A 309 6.29 17.21 12.16
N GLN A 310 6.17 15.90 12.23
CA GLN A 310 4.90 15.21 12.09
C GLN A 310 4.59 14.46 13.39
N THR A 311 3.40 14.69 13.92
CA THR A 311 2.90 14.03 15.13
C THR A 311 1.60 13.33 14.80
N VAL A 312 1.46 12.10 15.28
CA VAL A 312 0.24 11.30 15.08
C VAL A 312 -0.40 11.02 16.43
N ILE A 313 -1.71 11.27 16.53
CA ILE A 313 -2.51 10.92 17.71
C ILE A 313 -3.78 10.17 17.25
N PRO A 314 -4.20 9.08 17.93
CA PRO A 314 -5.50 8.47 17.72
C PRO A 314 -6.62 9.50 17.93
N TYR A 315 -7.59 9.48 17.04
CA TYR A 315 -8.74 10.38 17.10
C TYR A 315 -10.05 9.59 17.03
N ALA A 316 -10.91 9.81 18.00
CA ALA A 316 -12.24 9.21 18.08
C ALA A 316 -13.26 10.20 17.50
N PRO A 317 -13.83 9.97 16.32
CA PRO A 317 -14.84 10.84 15.72
C PRO A 317 -16.20 10.71 16.41
N PHE A 318 -16.38 9.65 17.18
CA PHE A 318 -17.62 9.34 17.90
C PHE A 318 -17.39 9.26 19.41
N PRO A 319 -18.42 9.56 20.24
CA PRO A 319 -18.33 9.37 21.68
C PRO A 319 -18.26 7.89 22.07
N GLU A 320 -18.90 7.04 21.28
CA GLU A 320 -19.08 5.62 21.54
C GLU A 320 -18.91 4.80 20.26
N PHE A 321 -18.49 3.56 20.42
CA PHE A 321 -18.25 2.61 19.33
C PHE A 321 -19.10 1.35 19.56
N VAL A 322 -19.83 0.95 18.53
CA VAL A 322 -20.62 -0.27 18.55
C VAL A 322 -19.81 -1.38 17.90
N GLY A 323 -19.51 -2.42 18.63
CA GLY A 323 -18.80 -3.59 18.12
C GLY A 323 -19.73 -4.76 17.91
N MET A 324 -19.56 -5.44 16.79
CA MET A 324 -20.34 -6.64 16.42
C MET A 324 -19.42 -7.85 16.33
N ASN A 325 -19.77 -8.91 17.03
CA ASN A 325 -19.13 -10.22 16.89
C ASN A 325 -20.08 -11.19 16.21
N ILE A 326 -19.72 -11.61 15.00
CA ILE A 326 -20.40 -12.66 14.25
C ILE A 326 -19.56 -13.94 14.41
N PRO A 327 -20.11 -15.03 14.97
CA PRO A 327 -19.37 -16.27 15.16
C PRO A 327 -18.84 -16.80 13.81
N ALA A 328 -17.56 -17.16 13.78
CA ALA A 328 -16.96 -17.79 12.61
C ALA A 328 -17.35 -19.26 12.58
N LEU A 329 -17.96 -19.72 11.49
CA LEU A 329 -18.20 -21.13 11.20
C LEU A 329 -17.27 -21.53 10.03
N GLY A 330 -16.20 -22.25 10.33
CA GLY A 330 -15.18 -22.63 9.34
C GLY A 330 -14.28 -21.45 8.92
N THR A 331 -13.95 -21.36 7.63
CA THR A 331 -13.07 -20.33 7.06
C THR A 331 -13.77 -19.01 6.74
N GLY A 332 -15.09 -18.90 6.99
CA GLY A 332 -15.90 -17.72 6.67
C GLY A 332 -16.86 -17.35 7.80
N ARG A 333 -17.33 -16.09 7.77
CA ARG A 333 -18.40 -15.58 8.64
C ARG A 333 -19.73 -15.79 7.95
N ILE A 334 -20.21 -17.03 7.96
CA ILE A 334 -21.44 -17.44 7.30
C ILE A 334 -22.49 -17.73 8.37
N LEU A 335 -23.64 -17.09 8.26
CA LEU A 335 -24.83 -17.38 9.04
C LEU A 335 -25.72 -18.32 8.25
N PHE A 336 -26.19 -19.39 8.89
CA PHE A 336 -27.09 -20.34 8.25
C PHE A 336 -28.54 -19.96 8.51
N THR A 337 -29.37 -19.98 7.47
CA THR A 337 -30.78 -19.60 7.54
C THR A 337 -31.65 -20.64 8.21
N ASP A 338 -31.18 -21.92 8.28
CA ASP A 338 -31.90 -23.08 8.82
C ASP A 338 -31.69 -23.29 10.33
N ARG A 339 -30.91 -22.40 10.99
CA ARG A 339 -30.63 -22.52 12.42
C ARG A 339 -30.58 -21.16 13.10
N LYS A 340 -30.67 -21.17 14.43
CA LYS A 340 -30.53 -19.98 15.26
C LYS A 340 -29.06 -19.53 15.25
N ASN A 341 -28.81 -18.29 14.87
CA ASN A 341 -27.50 -17.65 14.93
C ASN A 341 -27.49 -16.64 16.08
N GLU A 342 -26.37 -16.56 16.78
CA GLU A 342 -26.16 -15.60 17.87
C GLU A 342 -25.15 -14.54 17.42
N ILE A 343 -25.57 -13.29 17.36
CA ILE A 343 -24.73 -12.14 17.11
C ILE A 343 -24.58 -11.39 18.44
N ARG A 344 -23.33 -11.10 18.83
CA ARG A 344 -23.04 -10.38 20.05
C ARG A 344 -22.68 -8.95 19.76
N LEU A 345 -23.27 -8.01 20.49
CA LEU A 345 -22.98 -6.59 20.41
C LEU A 345 -22.30 -6.12 21.69
N VAL A 346 -21.46 -5.12 21.54
CA VAL A 346 -20.85 -4.39 22.67
C VAL A 346 -20.77 -2.92 22.30
N THR A 347 -20.99 -2.05 23.28
CA THR A 347 -20.83 -0.61 23.16
C THR A 347 -19.71 -0.15 24.10
N LEU A 348 -18.74 0.59 23.54
CA LEU A 348 -17.51 0.99 24.23
C LEU A 348 -17.28 2.48 24.06
N ASP A 349 -16.69 3.13 25.08
CA ASP A 349 -16.12 4.46 24.93
C ASP A 349 -14.79 4.41 24.10
N LYS A 350 -14.22 5.56 23.82
CA LYS A 350 -12.96 5.68 23.07
C LYS A 350 -11.75 4.96 23.73
N PHE A 351 -11.82 4.63 24.99
CA PHE A 351 -10.80 3.91 25.74
C PHE A 351 -11.09 2.40 25.87
N GLY A 352 -12.19 1.92 25.26
CA GLY A 352 -12.58 0.52 25.29
C GLY A 352 -13.28 0.11 26.60
N LYS A 353 -13.83 1.04 27.36
CA LYS A 353 -14.66 0.75 28.53
C LYS A 353 -16.11 0.56 28.10
N PRO A 354 -16.81 -0.47 28.60
CA PRO A 354 -18.23 -0.69 28.30
C PRO A 354 -19.07 0.51 28.73
N VAL A 355 -19.94 0.94 27.84
CA VAL A 355 -20.94 2.00 28.10
C VAL A 355 -22.33 1.47 27.74
N ARG A 356 -23.36 2.04 28.37
CA ARG A 356 -24.75 1.68 28.09
C ARG A 356 -25.28 2.64 27.03
N SER A 357 -25.62 2.10 25.84
CA SER A 357 -26.14 2.86 24.71
C SER A 357 -27.34 2.14 24.11
N GLU A 358 -28.21 2.91 23.48
CA GLU A 358 -29.27 2.37 22.62
C GLU A 358 -28.69 2.09 21.23
N VAL A 359 -28.91 0.86 20.73
CA VAL A 359 -28.35 0.42 19.43
C VAL A 359 -29.50 0.03 18.51
N GLU A 360 -29.58 0.64 17.35
CA GLU A 360 -30.47 0.24 16.28
C GLU A 360 -29.82 -0.86 15.43
N ILE A 361 -30.57 -1.93 15.17
CA ILE A 361 -30.10 -3.08 14.38
C ILE A 361 -30.98 -3.21 13.14
N ASN A 362 -30.39 -3.02 11.98
CA ASN A 362 -31.05 -3.20 10.69
C ASN A 362 -30.53 -4.47 10.00
N VAL A 363 -31.41 -5.36 9.60
CA VAL A 363 -31.10 -6.57 8.86
C VAL A 363 -31.65 -6.47 7.44
N TYR A 364 -30.75 -6.49 6.47
CA TYR A 364 -31.11 -6.38 5.06
C TYR A 364 -30.97 -7.73 4.36
N ARG A 365 -31.94 -8.07 3.52
CA ARG A 365 -31.81 -9.16 2.57
C ARG A 365 -31.20 -8.61 1.30
N LEU A 366 -30.09 -9.22 0.84
CA LEU A 366 -29.44 -8.86 -0.42
C LEU A 366 -29.89 -9.81 -1.51
N ASP A 367 -30.51 -9.29 -2.55
CA ASP A 367 -30.84 -10.03 -3.77
C ASP A 367 -29.83 -9.64 -4.86
N TYR A 368 -29.12 -10.63 -5.39
CA TYR A 368 -28.18 -10.45 -6.48
C TYR A 368 -28.90 -10.60 -7.82
N ARG A 369 -28.88 -9.56 -8.67
CA ARG A 369 -29.27 -9.68 -10.07
C ARG A 369 -28.04 -9.63 -10.93
N TRP A 370 -27.88 -10.62 -11.77
CA TRP A 370 -26.79 -10.64 -12.72
C TRP A 370 -27.15 -9.71 -13.90
N TRP A 371 -26.18 -8.93 -14.37
CA TRP A 371 -26.37 -7.95 -15.44
C TRP A 371 -26.88 -8.55 -16.77
N TRP A 372 -26.79 -9.87 -16.93
CA TRP A 372 -27.33 -10.60 -18.09
C TRP A 372 -28.76 -11.13 -17.90
N GLU A 373 -29.37 -10.87 -16.79
CA GLU A 373 -30.78 -11.28 -16.52
C GLU A 373 -31.79 -10.17 -16.85
N SER A 374 -31.39 -9.08 -17.54
CA SER A 374 -32.27 -7.96 -17.94
C SER A 374 -32.79 -8.15 -19.36
#